data_9a6648e113c14cdae4bbd9b05b8f6c32
#
_entry.id   9a6648e113c14cdae4bbd9b05b8f6c32
#
_cell.length_a   1.000
_cell.length_b   1.000
_cell.length_c   1.000
_cell.angle_alpha   90.00
_cell.angle_beta   90.00
_cell.angle_gamma   90.00
#
_symmetry.space_group_name_H-M   'P 1'
#
loop_
_entity.id
_entity.type
_entity.pdbx_description
1 polymer ?
#
loop_
_entity_poly.entity_id
_entity_poly.type
_entity_poly.pdbx_seq_one_letter_code
_entity_poly.pdbx_strand_id
1 'polypeptide(L)'
;MKKRNLIITIVLVLAAALIAVIYLSDRHQAPRGNLHILCEGRETLVDPFSLPLTEVKGTTVNGKGEEKKISEEGVSVLDVLSLAGIGSGDFSSVRVVSSDEYAAELMAEEFSSENFAFLIRDSSDDGTESIRLVVFGDSNSKRQVKDVVRIEVEK
;
A
#
# COMPACT_ATOMS: atom_id res chain seq x y z
N MET A 1 4.68 -41.78 -38.37
CA MET A 1 5.60 -40.90 -37.65
C MET A 1 5.22 -39.41 -37.73
N LYS A 2 4.92 -38.87 -38.87
CA LYS A 2 4.60 -37.42 -39.00
C LYS A 2 3.38 -36.95 -38.19
N LYS A 3 2.27 -37.71 -38.15
CA LYS A 3 1.06 -37.33 -37.38
C LYS A 3 1.26 -37.34 -35.86
N ARG A 4 2.06 -38.28 -35.33
CA ARG A 4 2.38 -38.37 -33.89
C ARG A 4 3.24 -37.19 -33.44
N ASN A 5 4.23 -36.76 -34.23
CA ASN A 5 5.07 -35.62 -33.93
C ASN A 5 4.26 -34.32 -33.99
N LEU A 6 3.30 -34.21 -34.93
CA LEU A 6 2.42 -33.06 -35.03
C LEU A 6 1.55 -32.91 -33.79
N ILE A 7 0.97 -34.02 -33.29
CA ILE A 7 0.12 -34.02 -32.08
C ILE A 7 0.97 -33.59 -30.83
N ILE A 8 2.18 -34.12 -30.71
CA ILE A 8 3.11 -33.76 -29.61
C ILE A 8 3.45 -32.28 -29.66
N THR A 9 3.72 -31.72 -30.82
CA THR A 9 4.02 -30.31 -30.99
C THR A 9 2.84 -29.42 -30.60
N ILE A 10 1.62 -29.79 -31.01
CA ILE A 10 0.39 -29.04 -30.65
C ILE A 10 0.17 -29.05 -29.14
N VAL A 11 0.34 -30.21 -28.49
CA VAL A 11 0.19 -30.34 -27.03
C VAL A 11 1.21 -29.47 -26.29
N LEU A 12 2.46 -29.44 -26.74
CA LEU A 12 3.51 -28.62 -26.15
C LEU A 12 3.24 -27.11 -26.30
N VAL A 13 2.74 -26.68 -27.46
CA VAL A 13 2.38 -25.28 -27.71
C VAL A 13 1.19 -24.86 -26.84
N LEU A 14 0.18 -25.72 -26.70
CA LEU A 14 -0.98 -25.45 -25.83
C LEU A 14 -0.56 -25.41 -24.36
N ALA A 15 0.32 -26.30 -23.91
CA ALA A 15 0.84 -26.28 -22.53
C ALA A 15 1.65 -25.01 -22.26
N ALA A 16 2.51 -24.60 -23.19
CA ALA A 16 3.27 -23.34 -23.08
C ALA A 16 2.37 -22.11 -23.07
N ALA A 17 1.33 -22.08 -23.89
CA ALA A 17 0.34 -21.00 -23.89
C ALA A 17 -0.46 -20.96 -22.59
N LEU A 18 -0.84 -22.11 -22.03
CA LEU A 18 -1.53 -22.17 -20.74
C LEU A 18 -0.65 -21.66 -19.58
N ILE A 19 0.61 -22.06 -19.56
CA ILE A 19 1.59 -21.58 -18.56
C ILE A 19 1.79 -20.07 -18.70
N ALA A 20 1.89 -19.56 -19.95
CA ALA A 20 2.02 -18.11 -20.18
C ALA A 20 0.77 -17.34 -19.72
N VAL A 21 -0.43 -17.87 -19.95
CA VAL A 21 -1.69 -17.25 -19.47
C VAL A 21 -1.74 -17.25 -17.94
N ILE A 22 -1.39 -18.35 -17.28
CA ILE A 22 -1.33 -18.42 -15.80
C ILE A 22 -0.29 -17.43 -15.28
N TYR A 23 0.89 -17.39 -15.85
CA TYR A 23 1.97 -16.48 -15.42
C TYR A 23 1.63 -15.00 -15.64
N LEU A 24 0.95 -14.65 -16.73
CA LEU A 24 0.46 -13.30 -16.99
C LEU A 24 -0.72 -12.95 -16.09
N SER A 25 -1.60 -13.91 -15.80
CA SER A 25 -2.73 -13.74 -14.88
C SER A 25 -2.26 -13.51 -13.45
N ASP A 26 -1.22 -14.23 -12.99
CA ASP A 26 -0.60 -14.01 -11.67
C ASP A 26 0.11 -12.64 -11.58
N ARG A 27 0.69 -12.16 -12.67
CA ARG A 27 1.27 -10.79 -12.71
C ARG A 27 0.22 -9.69 -12.66
N HIS A 28 -1.00 -9.94 -13.14
CA HIS A 28 -2.11 -8.98 -13.05
C HIS A 28 -2.88 -9.07 -11.75
N GLN A 29 -2.61 -10.06 -10.92
CA GLN A 29 -3.11 -10.19 -9.56
C GLN A 29 -1.97 -10.03 -8.55
N ALA A 30 -1.20 -8.94 -8.65
CA ALA A 30 -0.62 -8.39 -7.44
C ALA A 30 -1.81 -8.15 -6.49
N PRO A 31 -1.82 -8.73 -5.27
CA PRO A 31 -2.97 -8.63 -4.38
C PRO A 31 -3.23 -7.14 -4.15
N ARG A 32 -4.34 -6.66 -4.70
CA ARG A 32 -4.76 -5.28 -4.59
C ARG A 32 -4.88 -4.96 -3.11
N GLY A 33 -4.02 -4.06 -2.61
CA GLY A 33 -4.17 -3.50 -1.31
C GLY A 33 -3.75 -4.35 -0.11
N ASN A 34 -2.96 -5.38 -0.26
CA ASN A 34 -2.41 -6.12 0.88
C ASN A 34 -1.27 -5.34 1.51
N LEU A 35 -1.53 -4.82 2.69
CA LEU A 35 -0.58 -4.09 3.53
C LEU A 35 -0.17 -4.97 4.70
N HIS A 36 1.13 -5.12 4.94
CA HIS A 36 1.66 -5.84 6.08
C HIS A 36 1.70 -4.94 7.32
N ILE A 37 1.11 -5.38 8.42
CA ILE A 37 1.21 -4.71 9.72
C ILE A 37 2.01 -5.61 10.65
N LEU A 38 3.17 -5.10 11.11
CA LEU A 38 4.06 -5.78 12.04
C LEU A 38 3.95 -5.15 13.42
N CYS A 39 3.60 -5.95 14.42
CA CYS A 39 3.52 -5.52 15.80
C CYS A 39 3.99 -6.65 16.72
N GLU A 40 5.00 -6.39 17.55
CA GLU A 40 5.57 -7.38 18.51
C GLU A 40 5.93 -8.73 17.87
N GLY A 41 6.51 -8.72 16.67
CA GLY A 41 6.87 -9.93 15.94
C GLY A 41 5.71 -10.69 15.31
N ARG A 42 4.49 -10.16 15.43
CA ARG A 42 3.31 -10.68 14.73
C ARG A 42 3.08 -9.88 13.46
N GLU A 43 2.89 -10.58 12.36
CA GLU A 43 2.53 -10.01 11.07
C GLU A 43 1.05 -10.25 10.78
N THR A 44 0.35 -9.20 10.37
CA THR A 44 -1.05 -9.25 9.94
C THR A 44 -1.15 -8.63 8.55
N LEU A 45 -1.77 -9.34 7.61
CA LEU A 45 -2.02 -8.84 6.27
C LEU A 45 -3.42 -8.23 6.21
N VAL A 46 -3.53 -6.98 5.80
CA VAL A 46 -4.80 -6.24 5.72
C VAL A 46 -4.99 -5.60 4.36
N ASP A 47 -6.24 -5.43 3.94
CA ASP A 47 -6.59 -4.54 2.83
C ASP A 47 -7.11 -3.22 3.42
N PRO A 48 -6.32 -2.13 3.39
CA PRO A 48 -6.74 -0.86 3.95
C PRO A 48 -7.99 -0.30 3.27
N PHE A 49 -8.19 -0.59 1.99
CA PHE A 49 -9.31 -0.10 1.22
C PHE A 49 -10.56 -1.00 1.26
N SER A 50 -10.56 -2.03 2.11
CA SER A 50 -11.78 -2.74 2.53
C SER A 50 -12.62 -1.92 3.50
N LEU A 51 -12.02 -0.89 4.13
CA LEU A 51 -12.70 0.07 4.99
C LEU A 51 -13.49 1.11 4.17
N PRO A 52 -14.52 1.74 4.75
CA PRO A 52 -15.19 2.87 4.13
C PRO A 52 -14.19 4.00 3.85
N LEU A 53 -14.15 4.46 2.61
CA LEU A 53 -13.29 5.56 2.20
C LEU A 53 -13.90 6.89 2.67
N THR A 54 -13.05 7.79 3.12
CA THR A 54 -13.42 9.16 3.50
C THR A 54 -12.72 10.16 2.59
N GLU A 55 -13.30 11.34 2.45
CA GLU A 55 -12.68 12.41 1.70
C GLU A 55 -11.48 12.97 2.48
N VAL A 56 -10.29 12.85 1.89
CA VAL A 56 -9.02 13.33 2.43
C VAL A 56 -8.69 14.66 1.78
N LYS A 57 -8.84 15.74 2.52
CA LYS A 57 -8.56 17.10 2.04
C LYS A 57 -7.56 17.82 2.93
N GLY A 58 -6.58 18.45 2.31
CA GLY A 58 -5.59 19.25 3.02
C GLY A 58 -4.48 19.72 2.11
N THR A 59 -3.46 20.31 2.72
CA THR A 59 -2.27 20.79 2.03
C THR A 59 -1.05 20.04 2.55
N THR A 60 -0.22 19.55 1.63
CA THR A 60 1.08 18.96 1.92
C THR A 60 2.17 19.78 1.24
N VAL A 61 3.43 19.56 1.64
CA VAL A 61 4.58 20.20 1.01
C VAL A 61 5.32 19.17 0.16
N ASN A 62 5.65 19.50 -1.08
CA ASN A 62 6.43 18.63 -1.96
C ASN A 62 7.94 18.73 -1.69
N GLY A 63 8.74 17.89 -2.39
CA GLY A 63 10.19 17.86 -2.23
C GLY A 63 10.92 19.19 -2.61
N LYS A 64 10.22 20.10 -3.29
CA LYS A 64 10.74 21.44 -3.65
C LYS A 64 10.33 22.53 -2.65
N GLY A 65 9.57 22.16 -1.60
CA GLY A 65 9.04 23.10 -0.62
C GLY A 65 7.77 23.83 -1.07
N GLU A 66 7.13 23.38 -2.14
CA GLU A 66 5.90 23.97 -2.66
C GLU A 66 4.68 23.30 -2.05
N GLU A 67 3.64 24.06 -1.76
CA GLU A 67 2.37 23.55 -1.26
C GLU A 67 1.63 22.78 -2.36
N LYS A 68 1.15 21.57 -2.01
CA LYS A 68 0.30 20.75 -2.86
C LYS A 68 -1.02 20.47 -2.16
N LYS A 69 -2.12 20.85 -2.77
CA LYS A 69 -3.46 20.48 -2.30
C LYS A 69 -3.74 19.02 -2.61
N ILE A 70 -4.23 18.31 -1.61
CA ILE A 70 -4.72 16.93 -1.71
C ILE A 70 -6.25 17.00 -1.62
N SER A 71 -6.93 16.29 -2.51
CA SER A 71 -8.37 16.08 -2.51
C SER A 71 -8.63 14.70 -3.12
N GLU A 72 -8.55 13.68 -2.28
CA GLU A 72 -8.56 12.27 -2.66
C GLU A 72 -9.48 11.50 -1.71
N GLU A 73 -9.79 10.25 -2.03
CA GLU A 73 -10.43 9.31 -1.12
C GLU A 73 -9.39 8.43 -0.46
N GLY A 74 -9.54 8.21 0.85
CA GLY A 74 -8.59 7.40 1.60
C GLY A 74 -9.13 6.90 2.94
N VAL A 75 -8.27 6.26 3.69
CA VAL A 75 -8.56 5.72 5.03
C VAL A 75 -7.56 6.27 6.02
N SER A 76 -8.01 6.52 7.25
CA SER A 76 -7.12 6.90 8.36
C SER A 76 -6.14 5.77 8.69
N VAL A 77 -4.89 6.11 8.99
CA VAL A 77 -3.91 5.12 9.46
C VAL A 77 -4.39 4.42 10.73
N LEU A 78 -5.06 5.12 11.65
CA LEU A 78 -5.64 4.51 12.87
C LEU A 78 -6.70 3.46 12.54
N ASP A 79 -7.59 3.73 11.58
CA ASP A 79 -8.60 2.76 11.19
C ASP A 79 -7.97 1.50 10.59
N VAL A 80 -6.90 1.68 9.81
CA VAL A 80 -6.14 0.56 9.24
C VAL A 80 -5.45 -0.26 10.34
N LEU A 81 -4.85 0.37 11.37
CA LEU A 81 -4.27 -0.33 12.51
C LEU A 81 -5.32 -1.13 13.28
N SER A 82 -6.55 -0.64 13.35
CA SER A 82 -7.66 -1.33 14.02
C SER A 82 -8.02 -2.67 13.35
N LEU A 83 -7.78 -2.83 12.04
CA LEU A 83 -7.93 -4.11 11.34
C LEU A 83 -6.97 -5.19 11.88
N ALA A 84 -5.82 -4.78 12.39
CA ALA A 84 -4.86 -5.68 13.05
C ALA A 84 -5.09 -5.79 14.57
N GLY A 85 -6.18 -5.20 15.11
CA GLY A 85 -6.51 -5.20 16.52
C GLY A 85 -5.67 -4.25 17.36
N ILE A 86 -5.08 -3.21 16.76
CA ILE A 86 -4.24 -2.20 17.43
C ILE A 86 -5.07 -0.94 17.62
N GLY A 87 -5.31 -0.57 18.86
CA GLY A 87 -6.03 0.66 19.23
C GLY A 87 -5.11 1.87 19.30
N SER A 88 -5.70 3.08 19.32
CA SER A 88 -4.97 4.36 19.36
C SER A 88 -4.10 4.57 20.61
N GLY A 89 -4.34 3.79 21.68
CA GLY A 89 -3.53 3.83 22.91
C GLY A 89 -2.54 2.68 23.06
N ASP A 90 -2.41 1.81 22.07
CA ASP A 90 -1.65 0.56 22.18
C ASP A 90 -0.25 0.65 21.59
N PHE A 91 0.19 1.82 21.14
CA PHE A 91 1.49 2.01 20.50
C PHE A 91 2.11 3.36 20.90
N SER A 92 3.44 3.43 20.80
CA SER A 92 4.23 4.66 20.98
C SER A 92 4.57 5.33 19.65
N SER A 93 4.86 4.52 18.62
CA SER A 93 5.13 5.02 17.28
C SER A 93 4.68 4.03 16.19
N VAL A 94 4.51 4.57 15.00
CA VAL A 94 4.18 3.83 13.79
C VAL A 94 5.16 4.21 12.71
N ARG A 95 5.84 3.24 12.13
CA ARG A 95 6.77 3.41 11.03
C ARG A 95 6.15 2.88 9.74
N VAL A 96 5.87 3.76 8.80
CA VAL A 96 5.29 3.43 7.50
C VAL A 96 6.40 3.29 6.48
N VAL A 97 6.50 2.12 5.85
CA VAL A 97 7.65 1.70 5.03
C VAL A 97 7.22 1.43 3.60
N SER A 98 7.97 1.97 2.66
CA SER A 98 7.78 1.76 1.22
C SER A 98 8.54 0.53 0.71
N SER A 99 8.29 0.18 -0.55
CA SER A 99 8.95 -0.94 -1.24
C SER A 99 10.46 -0.77 -1.40
N ASP A 100 10.97 0.46 -1.40
CA ASP A 100 12.40 0.79 -1.47
C ASP A 100 13.04 1.01 -0.08
N GLU A 101 12.34 0.57 0.99
CA GLU A 101 12.76 0.70 2.40
C GLU A 101 12.80 2.15 2.94
N TYR A 102 12.34 3.13 2.17
CA TYR A 102 12.11 4.45 2.73
C TYR A 102 11.01 4.40 3.78
N ALA A 103 11.19 5.11 4.89
CA ALA A 103 10.22 5.06 5.98
C ALA A 103 9.94 6.44 6.58
N ALA A 104 8.70 6.63 7.01
CA ALA A 104 8.27 7.74 7.84
C ALA A 104 7.83 7.24 9.20
N GLU A 105 8.25 7.91 10.25
CA GLU A 105 7.83 7.63 11.63
C GLU A 105 6.76 8.64 12.05
N LEU A 106 5.70 8.13 12.67
CA LEU A 106 4.57 8.88 13.20
C LEU A 106 4.42 8.54 14.68
N MET A 107 4.44 9.55 15.54
CA MET A 107 4.31 9.36 16.97
C MET A 107 2.83 9.24 17.39
N ALA A 108 2.54 8.43 18.40
CA ALA A 108 1.16 8.19 18.85
C ALA A 108 0.41 9.48 19.22
N GLU A 109 1.08 10.43 19.85
CA GLU A 109 0.52 11.72 20.24
C GLU A 109 0.04 12.57 19.06
N GLU A 110 0.65 12.41 17.86
CA GLU A 110 0.29 13.16 16.66
C GLU A 110 -1.09 12.75 16.13
N PHE A 111 -1.51 11.51 16.41
CA PHE A 111 -2.81 10.99 16.03
C PHE A 111 -3.98 11.57 16.84
N SER A 112 -3.70 12.38 17.85
CA SER A 112 -4.72 13.16 18.56
C SER A 112 -5.34 14.26 17.69
N SER A 113 -4.65 14.66 16.63
CA SER A 113 -5.16 15.61 15.64
C SER A 113 -6.05 14.90 14.63
N GLU A 114 -7.29 15.38 14.49
CA GLU A 114 -8.15 14.92 13.39
C GLU A 114 -7.46 15.24 12.04
N ASN A 115 -7.59 14.33 11.09
CA ASN A 115 -6.99 14.47 9.76
C ASN A 115 -5.46 14.56 9.72
N PHE A 116 -4.76 13.77 10.55
CA PHE A 116 -3.32 13.78 10.59
C PHE A 116 -2.67 12.92 9.50
N ALA A 117 -3.00 11.64 9.41
CA ALA A 117 -2.35 10.69 8.51
C ALA A 117 -3.34 9.73 7.83
N PHE A 118 -3.23 9.60 6.53
CA PHE A 118 -4.12 8.78 5.70
C PHE A 118 -3.33 7.93 4.72
N LEU A 119 -3.90 6.79 4.38
CA LEU A 119 -3.52 6.01 3.22
C LEU A 119 -4.49 6.29 2.07
N ILE A 120 -3.95 6.65 0.92
CA ILE A 120 -4.70 6.87 -0.32
C ILE A 120 -4.22 5.92 -1.40
N ARG A 121 -5.05 5.70 -2.43
CA ARG A 121 -4.60 5.02 -3.65
C ARG A 121 -3.80 5.99 -4.49
N ASP A 122 -2.65 5.55 -4.95
CA ASP A 122 -1.84 6.25 -5.94
C ASP A 122 -1.77 5.39 -7.21
N SER A 123 -1.78 6.02 -8.36
CA SER A 123 -1.67 5.34 -9.64
C SER A 123 -0.44 5.86 -10.35
N SER A 124 0.45 4.95 -10.70
CA SER A 124 1.58 5.29 -11.56
C SER A 124 1.14 5.42 -13.01
N ASP A 125 1.98 6.07 -13.83
CA ASP A 125 1.71 6.31 -15.26
C ASP A 125 1.53 5.01 -16.07
N ASP A 126 2.03 3.88 -15.56
CA ASP A 126 1.85 2.54 -16.14
C ASP A 126 0.55 1.83 -15.71
N GLY A 127 -0.29 2.50 -14.91
CA GLY A 127 -1.54 1.97 -14.39
C GLY A 127 -1.40 1.03 -13.19
N THR A 128 -0.20 0.92 -12.61
CA THR A 128 0.01 0.17 -11.37
C THR A 128 -0.56 0.95 -10.19
N GLU A 129 -1.50 0.35 -9.46
CA GLU A 129 -2.03 0.92 -8.22
C GLU A 129 -1.07 0.65 -7.07
N SER A 130 -0.80 1.67 -6.27
CA SER A 130 0.00 1.59 -5.05
C SER A 130 -0.68 2.29 -3.88
N ILE A 131 -0.14 2.10 -2.68
CA ILE A 131 -0.60 2.78 -1.46
C ILE A 131 0.35 3.94 -1.19
N ARG A 132 -0.22 5.10 -0.89
CA ARG A 132 0.54 6.28 -0.52
C ARG A 132 0.12 6.78 0.85
N LEU A 133 1.10 7.06 1.70
CA LEU A 133 0.89 7.80 2.95
C LEU A 133 0.84 9.30 2.67
N VAL A 134 -0.17 9.95 3.21
CA VAL A 134 -0.31 11.40 3.24
C VAL A 134 -0.34 11.85 4.70
N VAL A 135 0.58 12.72 5.07
CA VAL A 135 0.66 13.34 6.39
C VAL A 135 0.42 14.84 6.24
N PHE A 136 -0.54 15.37 6.99
CA PHE A 136 -0.84 16.79 7.01
C PHE A 136 -0.13 17.50 8.17
N GLY A 137 0.06 18.81 8.01
CA GLY A 137 0.70 19.65 9.03
C GLY A 137 2.22 19.70 9.01
N ASP A 138 2.85 18.92 8.14
CA ASP A 138 4.31 18.96 7.97
C ASP A 138 4.78 20.18 7.16
N SER A 139 5.92 20.74 7.56
CA SER A 139 6.60 21.81 6.82
C SER A 139 7.47 21.32 5.65
N ASN A 140 7.53 19.99 5.43
CA ASN A 140 8.33 19.35 4.38
C ASN A 140 7.69 18.04 3.91
N SER A 141 8.28 17.41 2.89
CA SER A 141 7.75 16.18 2.28
C SER A 141 8.32 14.88 2.85
N LYS A 142 9.12 14.93 3.90
CA LYS A 142 9.87 13.75 4.38
C LYS A 142 8.98 12.61 4.89
N ARG A 143 7.75 12.91 5.32
CA ARG A 143 6.80 11.90 5.79
C ARG A 143 5.73 11.53 4.75
N GLN A 144 5.87 12.01 3.51
CA GLN A 144 5.03 11.60 2.38
C GLN A 144 5.63 10.35 1.73
N VAL A 145 5.11 9.17 2.05
CA VAL A 145 5.66 7.90 1.57
C VAL A 145 4.82 7.36 0.42
N LYS A 146 5.46 7.02 -0.69
CA LYS A 146 4.84 6.33 -1.83
C LYS A 146 5.12 4.82 -1.75
N ASP A 147 4.36 4.04 -2.49
CA ASP A 147 4.54 2.58 -2.60
C ASP A 147 4.65 1.89 -1.24
N VAL A 148 3.74 2.24 -0.32
CA VAL A 148 3.70 1.69 1.04
C VAL A 148 3.40 0.20 0.97
N VAL A 149 4.25 -0.62 1.61
CA VAL A 149 4.12 -2.08 1.64
C VAL A 149 3.93 -2.63 3.05
N ARG A 150 4.40 -1.90 4.09
CA ARG A 150 4.23 -2.34 5.47
C ARG A 150 4.15 -1.18 6.46
N ILE A 151 3.53 -1.47 7.58
CA ILE A 151 3.50 -0.62 8.77
C ILE A 151 4.10 -1.41 9.93
N GLU A 152 5.12 -0.86 10.57
CA GLU A 152 5.75 -1.40 11.76
C GLU A 152 5.26 -0.60 12.97
N VAL A 153 4.76 -1.29 13.98
CA VAL A 153 4.13 -0.68 15.16
C VAL A 153 4.98 -0.97 16.39
N GLU A 154 5.40 0.08 17.08
CA GLU A 154 6.15 0.04 18.32
C GLU A 154 5.23 0.37 19.51
N LYS A 155 5.27 -0.46 20.56
CA LYS A 155 4.47 -0.27 21.79
C LYS A 155 5.22 0.52 22.85
#